data_91b965b07cca0983f7d6069117f5227d
#
_entry.id   91b965b07cca0983f7d6069117f5227d
#
_cell.length_a   1.000
_cell.length_b   1.000
_cell.length_c   1.000
_cell.angle_alpha   90.00
_cell.angle_beta   90.00
_cell.angle_gamma   90.00
#
_symmetry.space_group_name_H-M   'P 1'
#
loop_
_entity.id
_entity.type
_entity.pdbx_description
1 polymer ?
#
loop_
_entity_poly.entity_id
_entity_poly.type
_entity_poly.pdbx_seq_one_letter_code
_entity_poly.pdbx_strand_id
1 'polypeptide(L)' 'MWEIIERLLEERGLNKNQLARQAGLHQNSLIDLKTGRKKSLKFEDVVKIADTLGVSLDEFR' A
#
# COMPACT_ATOMS: atom_id res chain seq x y z
N MET A 1 -7.08 -6.57 -1.17
CA MET A 1 -6.03 -5.75 -0.52
C MET A 1 -5.89 -4.33 -1.09
N TRP A 2 -5.94 -4.18 -2.41
CA TRP A 2 -5.79 -2.84 -2.99
C TRP A 2 -6.87 -1.85 -2.52
N GLU A 3 -8.10 -2.31 -2.38
CA GLU A 3 -9.21 -1.44 -1.97
C GLU A 3 -8.94 -0.81 -0.60
N ILE A 4 -8.32 -1.57 0.30
CA ILE A 4 -7.98 -1.06 1.63
C ILE A 4 -6.92 0.03 1.52
N ILE A 5 -5.89 -0.22 0.71
CA ILE A 5 -4.81 0.75 0.49
C ILE A 5 -5.35 2.01 -0.15
N GLU A 6 -6.20 1.87 -1.16
CA GLU A 6 -6.79 3.00 -1.86
C GLU A 6 -7.62 3.87 -0.91
N ARG A 7 -8.42 3.25 -0.07
CA ARG A 7 -9.20 3.97 0.93
C ARG A 7 -8.30 4.75 1.88
N LEU A 8 -7.23 4.11 2.37
CA LEU A 8 -6.29 4.76 3.28
C LEU A 8 -5.58 5.93 2.61
N LEU A 9 -5.22 5.79 1.35
CA LEU A 9 -4.60 6.87 0.59
C LEU A 9 -5.56 8.06 0.43
N GLU A 10 -6.80 7.79 0.10
CA GLU A 10 -7.80 8.83 -0.07
C GLU A 10 -8.02 9.60 1.24
N GLU A 11 -8.09 8.89 2.34
CA GLU A 11 -8.26 9.50 3.66
C GLU A 11 -7.11 10.45 4.00
N ARG A 12 -5.92 10.19 3.45
CA ARG A 12 -4.72 10.97 3.75
C ARG A 12 -4.32 11.93 2.64
N GLY A 13 -5.07 11.97 1.55
CA GLY A 13 -4.76 12.82 0.43
C GLY A 13 -3.47 12.44 -0.28
N LEU A 14 -3.13 11.16 -0.28
CA LEU A 14 -1.93 10.64 -0.93
C LEU A 14 -2.29 9.84 -2.17
N ASN A 15 -1.33 9.69 -3.08
CA ASN A 15 -1.48 8.81 -4.23
C ASN A 15 -0.49 7.64 -4.12
N LYS A 16 -0.63 6.65 -5.01
CA LYS A 16 0.22 5.45 -4.95
C LYS A 16 1.70 5.76 -5.17
N ASN A 17 2.00 6.77 -5.99
CA ASN A 17 3.40 7.14 -6.24
C ASN A 17 4.04 7.70 -4.97
N GLN A 18 3.31 8.54 -4.24
CA GLN A 18 3.78 9.07 -2.97
C GLN A 18 3.97 7.97 -1.95
N LEU A 19 3.04 7.03 -1.88
CA LEU A 19 3.15 5.90 -0.97
C LEU A 19 4.38 5.06 -1.29
N ALA A 20 4.58 4.71 -2.54
CA ALA A 20 5.74 3.90 -2.95
C ALA A 20 7.05 4.59 -2.56
N ARG A 21 7.13 5.89 -2.80
CA ARG A 21 8.33 6.67 -2.48
C ARG A 21 8.59 6.70 -0.97
N GLN A 22 7.56 6.99 -0.19
CA GLN A 22 7.69 7.12 1.25
C GLN A 22 7.95 5.78 1.93
N ALA A 23 7.34 4.72 1.42
CA ALA A 23 7.52 3.39 1.98
C ALA A 23 8.75 2.66 1.47
N GLY A 24 9.42 3.22 0.45
CA GLY A 24 10.60 2.58 -0.12
C GLY A 24 10.27 1.37 -0.98
N LEU A 25 9.12 1.40 -1.63
CA LEU A 25 8.67 0.32 -2.52
C LEU A 25 8.82 0.71 -3.98
N HIS A 26 8.89 -0.29 -4.85
CA HIS A 26 8.81 -0.05 -6.29
C HIS A 26 7.37 0.27 -6.68
N GLN A 27 7.20 1.26 -7.55
CA GLN A 27 5.87 1.60 -8.05
C GLN A 27 5.20 0.41 -8.72
N ASN A 28 5.97 -0.44 -9.39
CA ASN A 28 5.43 -1.62 -10.06
C ASN A 28 4.72 -2.58 -9.11
N SER A 29 5.19 -2.68 -7.87
CA SER A 29 4.52 -3.53 -6.87
C SER A 29 3.10 -3.06 -6.61
N LEU A 30 2.89 -1.75 -6.48
CA LEU A 30 1.56 -1.19 -6.24
C LEU A 30 0.71 -1.23 -7.51
N ILE A 31 1.29 -0.99 -8.68
CA ILE A 31 0.58 -1.08 -9.94
C ILE A 31 0.08 -2.52 -10.16
N ASP A 32 0.94 -3.50 -9.93
CA ASP A 32 0.57 -4.90 -10.08
C ASP A 32 -0.54 -5.30 -9.11
N LEU A 33 -0.51 -4.78 -7.91
CA LEU A 33 -1.58 -5.02 -6.93
C LEU A 33 -2.89 -4.39 -7.40
N LYS A 34 -2.83 -3.16 -7.90
CA LYS A 34 -4.00 -2.44 -8.39
C LYS A 34 -4.64 -3.14 -9.57
N THR A 35 -3.82 -3.64 -10.50
CA THR A 35 -4.32 -4.26 -11.74
C THR A 35 -4.69 -5.72 -11.57
N GLY A 36 -4.39 -6.31 -10.42
CA GLY A 36 -4.71 -7.70 -10.15
C GLY A 36 -3.63 -8.69 -10.57
N ARG A 37 -2.48 -8.23 -11.04
CA ARG A 37 -1.36 -9.11 -11.36
C ARG A 37 -0.80 -9.77 -10.11
N LYS A 38 -0.81 -9.04 -8.99
CA LYS A 38 -0.48 -9.57 -7.67
C LYS A 38 -1.76 -9.56 -6.84
N LYS A 39 -2.00 -10.63 -6.12
CA LYS A 39 -3.16 -10.71 -5.24
C LYS A 39 -2.86 -10.19 -3.85
N SER A 40 -1.59 -10.18 -3.47
CA SER A 40 -1.16 -9.70 -2.17
C SER A 40 0.28 -9.24 -2.24
N LEU A 41 0.73 -8.55 -1.19
CA LEU A 41 2.10 -8.10 -1.05
C LEU A 41 2.82 -8.99 -0.05
N LYS A 42 4.17 -8.95 -0.10
CA LYS A 42 4.98 -9.59 0.93
C LYS A 42 4.69 -8.93 2.27
N PHE A 43 4.82 -9.71 3.35
CA PHE A 43 4.59 -9.19 4.69
C PHE A 43 5.44 -7.95 4.99
N GLU A 44 6.71 -7.99 4.62
CA GLU A 44 7.61 -6.84 4.83
C GLU A 44 7.13 -5.57 4.14
N ASP A 45 6.56 -5.72 2.94
CA ASP A 45 6.03 -4.56 2.20
C ASP A 45 4.77 -4.03 2.88
N VAL A 46 3.93 -4.91 3.40
CA VAL A 46 2.73 -4.50 4.14
C VAL A 46 3.13 -3.74 5.40
N VAL A 47 4.18 -4.19 6.09
CA VAL A 47 4.69 -3.49 7.27
C VAL A 47 5.16 -2.09 6.89
N LYS A 48 5.90 -1.95 5.80
CA LYS A 48 6.37 -0.64 5.33
C LYS A 48 5.22 0.29 5.02
N ILE A 49 4.17 -0.23 4.38
CA ILE A 49 3.00 0.57 4.06
C ILE A 49 2.27 0.99 5.33
N ALA A 50 2.07 0.07 6.26
CA ALA A 50 1.40 0.36 7.52
C ALA A 50 2.16 1.44 8.30
N ASP A 51 3.48 1.32 8.38
CA ASP A 51 4.30 2.31 9.06
C ASP A 51 4.21 3.68 8.40
N THR A 52 4.26 3.71 7.06
CA THR A 52 4.18 4.96 6.30
C THR A 52 2.84 5.64 6.51
N LEU A 53 1.77 4.87 6.53
CA LEU A 53 0.41 5.41 6.70
C LEU A 53 0.04 5.61 8.16
N GLY A 54 0.84 5.10 9.09
CA GLY A 54 0.58 5.24 10.52
C GLY A 54 -0.61 4.44 10.99
N VAL A 55 -0.83 3.25 10.40
CA VAL A 55 -1.96 2.39 10.74
C VAL A 55 -1.47 1.02 11.21
N SER A 56 -2.35 0.30 11.88
CA SER A 56 -2.07 -1.06 12.33
C SER A 56 -2.12 -2.03 11.16
N LEU A 57 -1.34 -3.11 11.24
CA LEU A 57 -1.42 -4.21 10.27
C LEU A 57 -2.81 -4.83 10.20
N ASP A 58 -3.59 -4.72 11.27
CA ASP A 58 -4.96 -5.25 11.30
C ASP A 58 -5.86 -4.58 10.26
N GLU A 59 -5.52 -3.38 9.80
CA GLU A 59 -6.29 -2.70 8.76
C GLU A 59 -6.28 -3.47 7.43
N PHE A 60 -5.31 -4.35 7.24
CA PHE A 60 -5.11 -5.09 5.98
C PHE A 60 -5.70 -6.49 6.01
N ARG A 61 -6.50 -6.80 6.96
CA ARG A 61 -7.18 -8.09 7.04
C ARG A 61 -8.52 -8.06 6.34
#